data_ca9fe26641e94dcbae800510109365df
#
_entry.id   ca9fe26641e94dcbae800510109365df
#
_cell.length_a   1.000
_cell.length_b   1.000
_cell.length_c   1.000
_cell.angle_alpha   90.00
_cell.angle_beta   90.00
_cell.angle_gamma   90.00
#
_symmetry.space_group_name_H-M   'P 1'
#
loop_
_entity.id
_entity.type
_entity.pdbx_description
1 polymer ?
#
loop_
_entity_poly.entity_id
_entity_poly.type
_entity_poly.pdbx_seq_one_letter_code
_entity_poly.pdbx_strand_id
1 'polypeptide(L)'
;MSIVPLLGAASFDPEAIAILSAAFDDAWGRIKQSGSGLARPAYERGAREVLAKCIIEMAQRGERDQRLLADAAVKYLAKNYKE
;
A
#
# COMPACT_ATOMS: atom_id res chain seq x y z
N MET A 1 -6.59 5.24 -8.56
CA MET A 1 -5.29 5.92 -8.40
C MET A 1 -4.19 4.89 -8.27
N SER A 2 -3.11 5.10 -8.97
CA SER A 2 -1.97 4.19 -8.97
C SER A 2 -0.85 4.72 -8.07
N ILE A 3 0.01 3.81 -7.56
CA ILE A 3 1.20 4.21 -6.82
C ILE A 3 2.40 4.45 -7.75
N VAL A 4 2.23 4.25 -9.05
CA VAL A 4 3.33 4.39 -10.02
C VAL A 4 4.09 5.71 -9.91
N PRO A 5 3.42 6.87 -9.76
CA PRO A 5 4.16 8.14 -9.61
C PRO A 5 5.07 8.17 -8.38
N LEU A 6 4.66 7.51 -7.29
CA LEU A 6 5.49 7.43 -6.08
C LEU A 6 6.65 6.46 -6.27
N LEU A 7 6.42 5.37 -6.99
CA LEU A 7 7.45 4.37 -7.27
C LEU A 7 8.56 4.93 -8.14
N GLY A 8 8.22 5.80 -9.08
CA GLY A 8 9.20 6.43 -9.96
C GLY A 8 10.26 7.21 -9.19
N ALA A 9 9.89 7.80 -8.06
CA ALA A 9 10.82 8.56 -7.24
C ALA A 9 11.77 7.67 -6.42
N ALA A 10 11.43 6.38 -6.25
CA ALA A 10 12.20 5.45 -5.44
C ALA A 10 13.20 4.61 -6.23
N SER A 11 13.25 4.75 -7.54
CA SER A 11 14.22 4.05 -8.42
C SER A 11 14.16 2.53 -8.32
N PHE A 12 12.97 1.96 -8.37
CA PHE A 12 12.81 0.50 -8.43
C PHE A 12 12.87 0.00 -9.87
N ASP A 13 13.36 -1.25 -10.04
CA ASP A 13 13.34 -1.89 -11.34
C ASP A 13 11.90 -2.32 -11.71
N PRO A 14 11.63 -2.66 -13.00
CA PRO A 14 10.28 -3.01 -13.44
C PRO A 14 9.67 -4.18 -12.70
N GLU A 15 10.46 -5.19 -12.33
CA GLU A 15 9.97 -6.34 -11.59
C GLU A 15 9.52 -5.94 -10.19
N ALA A 16 10.31 -5.12 -9.52
CA ALA A 16 9.95 -4.62 -8.21
C ALA A 16 8.69 -3.77 -8.27
N ILE A 17 8.58 -2.90 -9.28
CA ILE A 17 7.40 -2.06 -9.47
C ILE A 17 6.15 -2.92 -9.62
N ALA A 18 6.22 -4.03 -10.36
CA ALA A 18 5.09 -4.93 -10.54
C ALA A 18 4.66 -5.55 -9.20
N ILE A 19 5.64 -5.98 -8.40
CA ILE A 19 5.37 -6.56 -7.08
C ILE A 19 4.72 -5.53 -6.15
N LEU A 20 5.27 -4.31 -6.13
CA LEU A 20 4.76 -3.26 -5.26
C LEU A 20 3.36 -2.81 -5.66
N SER A 21 3.09 -2.71 -6.96
CA SER A 21 1.76 -2.37 -7.45
C SER A 21 0.75 -3.45 -7.07
N ALA A 22 1.12 -4.72 -7.22
CA ALA A 22 0.25 -5.83 -6.85
C ALA A 22 -0.01 -5.85 -5.34
N ALA A 23 1.01 -5.56 -4.53
CA ALA A 23 0.86 -5.49 -3.08
C ALA A 23 -0.07 -4.36 -2.67
N PHE A 24 0.04 -3.21 -3.33
CA PHE A 24 -0.85 -2.07 -3.07
C PHE A 24 -2.30 -2.42 -3.39
N ASP A 25 -2.54 -3.01 -4.56
CA ASP A 25 -3.89 -3.41 -4.95
C ASP A 25 -4.48 -4.45 -4.01
N ASP A 26 -3.66 -5.41 -3.58
CA ASP A 26 -4.06 -6.43 -2.62
C ASP A 26 -4.47 -5.78 -1.29
N ALA A 27 -3.61 -4.90 -0.76
CA ALA A 27 -3.88 -4.21 0.50
C ALA A 27 -5.15 -3.36 0.43
N TRP A 28 -5.30 -2.58 -0.63
CA TRP A 28 -6.48 -1.74 -0.81
C TRP A 28 -7.75 -2.57 -0.96
N GLY A 29 -7.67 -3.68 -1.70
CA GLY A 29 -8.79 -4.61 -1.86
C GLY A 29 -9.25 -5.17 -0.52
N ARG A 30 -8.31 -5.52 0.36
CA ARG A 30 -8.64 -6.02 1.71
C ARG A 30 -9.35 -4.95 2.53
N ILE A 31 -8.91 -3.70 2.46
CA ILE A 31 -9.54 -2.59 3.18
C ILE A 31 -11.00 -2.43 2.71
N LYS A 32 -11.23 -2.46 1.41
CA LYS A 32 -12.58 -2.32 0.85
C LYS A 32 -13.47 -3.49 1.26
N GLN A 33 -12.95 -4.72 1.18
CA GLN A 33 -13.72 -5.91 1.50
C GLN A 33 -14.06 -6.04 2.98
N SER A 34 -13.23 -5.47 3.84
CA SER A 34 -13.47 -5.54 5.28
C SER A 34 -14.60 -4.62 5.76
N GLY A 35 -15.11 -3.77 4.88
CA GLY A 35 -16.12 -2.79 5.26
C GLY A 35 -15.58 -1.65 6.09
N SER A 36 -14.26 -1.44 6.03
CA SER A 36 -13.61 -0.38 6.79
C SER A 36 -14.10 1.00 6.38
N GLY A 37 -14.29 1.88 7.35
CA GLY A 37 -14.61 3.28 7.10
C GLY A 37 -13.50 4.01 6.34
N LEU A 38 -12.29 3.46 6.34
CA LEU A 38 -11.17 4.03 5.61
C LEU A 38 -11.32 3.93 4.09
N ALA A 39 -12.23 3.07 3.61
CA ALA A 39 -12.55 2.98 2.19
C ALA A 39 -13.55 4.05 1.74
N ARG A 40 -14.08 4.85 2.65
CA ARG A 40 -15.01 5.94 2.30
C ARG A 40 -14.27 7.01 1.52
N PRO A 41 -14.97 7.70 0.57
CA PRO A 41 -14.32 8.74 -0.24
C PRO A 41 -13.57 9.80 0.57
N ALA A 42 -14.08 10.15 1.77
CA ALA A 42 -13.46 11.15 2.61
C ALA A 42 -12.06 10.74 3.11
N TYR A 43 -11.81 9.44 3.24
CA TYR A 43 -10.54 8.93 3.78
C TYR A 43 -9.70 8.21 2.75
N GLU A 44 -10.26 7.93 1.58
CA GLU A 44 -9.60 7.09 0.58
C GLU A 44 -8.21 7.59 0.19
N ARG A 45 -8.10 8.87 -0.13
CA ARG A 45 -6.82 9.41 -0.58
C ARG A 45 -5.72 9.26 0.47
N GLY A 46 -6.00 9.64 1.71
CA GLY A 46 -5.04 9.54 2.79
C GLY A 46 -4.68 8.09 3.10
N ALA A 47 -5.68 7.20 3.12
CA ALA A 47 -5.46 5.79 3.38
C ALA A 47 -4.56 5.18 2.29
N ARG A 48 -4.83 5.48 1.02
CA ARG A 48 -4.03 4.97 -0.08
C ARG A 48 -2.59 5.49 -0.03
N GLU A 49 -2.39 6.74 0.35
CA GLU A 49 -1.04 7.30 0.51
C GLU A 49 -0.26 6.57 1.60
N VAL A 50 -0.90 6.28 2.73
CA VAL A 50 -0.25 5.57 3.83
C VAL A 50 0.13 4.16 3.41
N LEU A 51 -0.77 3.45 2.72
CA LEU A 51 -0.47 2.12 2.21
C LEU A 51 0.73 2.15 1.26
N ALA A 52 0.72 3.10 0.32
CA ALA A 52 1.80 3.21 -0.65
C ALA A 52 3.14 3.51 0.01
N LYS A 53 3.18 4.44 0.95
CA LYS A 53 4.41 4.79 1.66
C LYS A 53 4.96 3.61 2.45
N CYS A 54 4.10 2.87 3.13
CA CYS A 54 4.52 1.70 3.90
C CYS A 54 5.14 0.65 2.99
N ILE A 55 4.48 0.35 1.87
CA ILE A 55 4.96 -0.63 0.90
C ILE A 55 6.31 -0.20 0.33
N ILE A 56 6.44 1.07 -0.06
CA ILE A 56 7.68 1.60 -0.63
C ILE A 56 8.82 1.53 0.37
N GLU A 57 8.59 1.93 1.61
CA GLU A 57 9.62 1.89 2.65
C GLU A 57 10.12 0.47 2.90
N MET A 58 9.21 -0.49 2.97
CA MET A 58 9.61 -1.90 3.16
C MET A 58 10.41 -2.41 1.96
N ALA A 59 10.00 -2.03 0.76
CA ALA A 59 10.69 -2.43 -0.46
C ALA A 59 12.10 -1.83 -0.51
N GLN A 60 12.27 -0.62 -0.02
CA GLN A 60 13.58 0.03 0.06
C GLN A 60 14.52 -0.71 1.01
N ARG A 61 13.95 -1.44 1.98
CA ARG A 61 14.72 -2.28 2.90
C ARG A 61 14.99 -3.67 2.35
N GLY A 62 14.50 -3.95 1.13
CA GLY A 62 14.75 -5.21 0.45
C GLY A 62 13.59 -6.18 0.42
N GLU A 63 12.43 -5.84 1.03
CA GLU A 63 11.28 -6.74 1.00
C GLU A 63 10.69 -6.83 -0.40
N ARG A 64 10.44 -8.04 -0.88
CA ARG A 64 9.88 -8.29 -2.23
C ARG A 64 8.71 -9.27 -2.23
N ASP A 65 8.30 -9.75 -1.07
CA ASP A 65 7.15 -10.65 -0.98
C ASP A 65 5.87 -9.84 -1.00
N GLN A 66 5.07 -10.02 -2.05
CA GLN A 66 3.81 -9.28 -2.22
C GLN A 66 2.90 -9.40 -1.01
N ARG A 67 2.76 -10.62 -0.48
CA ARG A 67 1.86 -10.87 0.64
C ARG A 67 2.32 -10.18 1.92
N LEU A 68 3.61 -10.25 2.20
CA LEU A 68 4.17 -9.59 3.37
C LEU A 68 4.04 -8.08 3.28
N LEU A 69 4.28 -7.53 2.09
CA LEU A 69 4.12 -6.10 1.85
C LEU A 69 2.67 -5.66 2.09
N ALA A 70 1.72 -6.42 1.55
CA ALA A 70 0.30 -6.09 1.72
C ALA A 70 -0.13 -6.24 3.19
N ASP A 71 0.27 -7.34 3.85
CA ASP A 71 -0.07 -7.57 5.26
C ASP A 71 0.45 -6.45 6.15
N ALA A 72 1.70 -6.06 5.96
CA ALA A 72 2.31 -5.01 6.76
C ALA A 72 1.62 -3.66 6.53
N ALA A 73 1.28 -3.36 5.28
CA ALA A 73 0.62 -2.11 4.95
C ALA A 73 -0.77 -2.02 5.59
N VAL A 74 -1.55 -3.11 5.53
CA VAL A 74 -2.88 -3.15 6.14
C VAL A 74 -2.78 -2.99 7.65
N LYS A 75 -1.84 -3.68 8.29
CA LYS A 75 -1.64 -3.57 9.73
C LYS A 75 -1.21 -2.16 10.13
N TYR A 76 -0.33 -1.57 9.35
CA TYR A 76 0.14 -0.22 9.62
C TYR A 76 -1.01 0.79 9.55
N LEU A 77 -1.84 0.66 8.52
CA LEU A 77 -3.00 1.54 8.35
C LEU A 77 -3.97 1.37 9.51
N ALA A 78 -4.29 0.14 9.89
CA ALA A 78 -5.22 -0.14 10.97
C ALA A 78 -4.71 0.42 12.31
N LYS A 79 -3.40 0.42 12.52
CA LYS A 79 -2.79 0.91 13.75
C LYS A 79 -2.78 2.43 13.83
N ASN A 80 -2.58 3.11 12.70
CA ASN A 80 -2.36 4.56 12.66
C ASN A 80 -3.58 5.37 12.27
N TYR A 81 -4.60 4.72 11.71
CA TYR A 81 -5.86 5.38 11.35
C TYR A 81 -6.98 4.69 12.11
N LYS A 82 -7.48 5.34 13.13
CA LYS A 82 -8.64 4.85 13.87
C LYS A 82 -9.88 5.54 13.34
N GLU A 83 -10.89 4.75 13.10
CA GLU A 83 -12.18 5.26 12.65
C GLU A 83 -12.90 6.02 13.74
#